data_fb9927afcaeaef129b88a014a6682b91
#
_entry.id   fb9927afcaeaef129b88a014a6682b91
#
_cell.length_a   1.000
_cell.length_b   1.000
_cell.length_c   1.000
_cell.angle_alpha   90.00
_cell.angle_beta   90.00
_cell.angle_gamma   90.00
#
_symmetry.space_group_name_H-M   'P 1'
#
loop_
_entity.id
_entity.type
_entity.pdbx_description
1 polymer ?
#
loop_
_entity_poly.entity_id
_entity_poly.type
_entity_poly.pdbx_seq_one_letter_code
_entity_poly.pdbx_strand_id
1 'polypeptide(L)'
;MSSYIEVDRNYPDKKWWNEIVRACAVIGDPFEIHCWSDEREETKAALQFGYKVTSSWRGGTVIQGRITKEFLSYLTESKKPEDTEIYNKMAPFFTIVFGNTLHSAHYGTEIIISKAIREKESVIDRILDRMEDIAIVHRNIRC
;
A
#
# COMPACT_ATOMS: atom_id res chain seq x y z
N MET A 1 12.50 -7.57 11.20
CA MET A 1 12.33 -6.19 11.66
C MET A 1 11.48 -5.41 10.67
N SER A 2 10.63 -4.53 11.16
CA SER A 2 9.71 -3.76 10.31
C SER A 2 9.98 -2.27 10.44
N SER A 3 9.68 -1.52 9.39
CA SER A 3 9.66 -0.07 9.43
C SER A 3 8.23 0.43 9.23
N TYR A 4 7.91 1.56 9.82
CA TYR A 4 6.57 2.14 9.81
C TYR A 4 6.64 3.59 9.36
N ILE A 5 5.72 3.98 8.49
CA ILE A 5 5.55 5.37 8.05
C ILE A 5 4.09 5.75 8.21
N GLU A 6 3.85 6.90 8.83
CA GLU A 6 2.52 7.50 8.89
C GLU A 6 2.62 8.93 8.36
N VAL A 7 1.84 9.25 7.33
CA VAL A 7 1.81 10.60 6.74
C VAL A 7 0.57 11.35 7.16
N ASP A 8 0.73 12.65 7.33
CA ASP A 8 -0.39 13.52 7.67
C ASP A 8 -1.22 13.90 6.43
N ARG A 9 -2.26 14.70 6.64
CA ARG A 9 -3.23 15.09 5.63
C ARG A 9 -2.70 15.96 4.50
N ASN A 10 -1.53 16.56 4.65
CA ASN A 10 -1.06 17.61 3.75
C ASN A 10 0.03 17.14 2.79
N TYR A 11 0.31 15.84 2.73
CA TYR A 11 1.38 15.34 1.88
C TYR A 11 0.94 15.39 0.40
N PRO A 12 1.70 16.11 -0.47
CA PRO A 12 1.17 16.49 -1.79
C PRO A 12 1.24 15.41 -2.88
N ASP A 13 2.08 14.38 -2.74
CA ASP A 13 2.22 13.39 -3.81
C ASP A 13 2.42 11.98 -3.25
N LYS A 14 2.33 11.00 -4.17
CA LYS A 14 2.45 9.58 -3.83
C LYS A 14 3.72 8.91 -4.35
N LYS A 15 4.69 9.66 -4.83
CA LYS A 15 5.91 9.08 -5.43
C LYS A 15 6.64 8.18 -4.44
N TRP A 16 6.74 8.60 -3.19
CA TRP A 16 7.35 7.81 -2.12
C TRP A 16 6.63 6.47 -1.93
N TRP A 17 5.30 6.49 -1.97
CA TRP A 17 4.47 5.30 -1.85
C TRP A 17 4.70 4.35 -3.03
N ASN A 18 4.75 4.89 -4.25
CA ASN A 18 5.02 4.11 -5.45
C ASN A 18 6.37 3.40 -5.37
N GLU A 19 7.41 4.09 -4.91
CA GLU A 19 8.75 3.53 -4.78
C GLU A 19 8.79 2.40 -3.74
N ILE A 20 8.10 2.58 -2.61
CA ILE A 20 8.00 1.54 -1.57
C ILE A 20 7.27 0.31 -2.13
N VAL A 21 6.17 0.52 -2.81
CA VAL A 21 5.40 -0.58 -3.42
C VAL A 21 6.28 -1.37 -4.38
N ARG A 22 7.02 -0.70 -5.25
CA ARG A 22 7.94 -1.37 -6.18
C ARG A 22 9.05 -2.12 -5.47
N ALA A 23 9.54 -1.59 -4.37
CA ALA A 23 10.64 -2.21 -3.60
C ALA A 23 10.19 -3.46 -2.84
N CYS A 24 8.91 -3.56 -2.51
CA CYS A 24 8.37 -4.67 -1.70
C CYS A 24 7.59 -5.68 -2.51
N ALA A 25 7.22 -5.38 -3.75
CA ALA A 25 6.42 -6.26 -4.58
C ALA A 25 7.29 -7.36 -5.21
N VAL A 26 6.89 -8.60 -5.00
CA VAL A 26 7.51 -9.77 -5.65
C VAL A 26 6.47 -10.35 -6.61
N ILE A 27 6.78 -10.36 -7.90
CA ILE A 27 5.88 -10.90 -8.92
C ILE A 27 5.58 -12.37 -8.62
N GLY A 28 4.30 -12.71 -8.60
CA GLY A 28 3.83 -14.07 -8.27
C GLY A 28 3.43 -14.26 -6.81
N ASP A 29 3.86 -13.38 -5.92
CA ASP A 29 3.45 -13.44 -4.52
C ASP A 29 1.98 -13.05 -4.36
N PRO A 30 1.32 -13.53 -3.28
CA PRO A 30 -0.08 -13.19 -3.04
C PRO A 30 -0.25 -11.73 -2.62
N PHE A 31 -1.38 -11.15 -3.01
CA PHE A 31 -1.82 -9.88 -2.46
C PHE A 31 -3.22 -10.01 -1.88
N GLU A 32 -3.57 -9.08 -1.00
CA GLU A 32 -4.92 -8.93 -0.47
C GLU A 32 -5.29 -7.46 -0.48
N ILE A 33 -6.52 -7.16 -0.91
CA ILE A 33 -7.07 -5.79 -0.97
C ILE A 33 -8.35 -5.75 -0.17
N HIS A 34 -8.55 -4.69 0.61
CA HIS A 34 -9.81 -4.40 1.29
C HIS A 34 -10.41 -3.13 0.70
N CYS A 35 -11.68 -3.22 0.29
CA CYS A 35 -12.48 -2.07 -0.15
C CYS A 35 -13.73 -1.99 0.71
N TRP A 36 -14.10 -0.77 1.14
CA TRP A 36 -15.35 -0.57 1.86
C TRP A 36 -16.54 -0.91 0.98
N SER A 37 -17.68 -1.26 1.58
CA SER A 37 -18.87 -1.73 0.86
C SER A 37 -19.45 -0.70 -0.10
N ASP A 38 -19.24 0.58 0.14
CA ASP A 38 -19.69 1.66 -0.74
C ASP A 38 -18.67 2.03 -1.83
N GLU A 39 -17.49 1.46 -1.79
CA GLU A 39 -16.41 1.70 -2.77
C GLU A 39 -16.57 0.78 -3.97
N ARG A 40 -17.60 1.00 -4.77
CA ARG A 40 -17.95 0.13 -5.91
C ARG A 40 -16.93 0.18 -7.05
N GLU A 41 -16.45 1.39 -7.37
CA GLU A 41 -15.48 1.55 -8.46
C GLU A 41 -14.12 0.96 -8.08
N GLU A 42 -13.70 1.15 -6.84
CA GLU A 42 -12.45 0.59 -6.32
C GLU A 42 -12.53 -0.94 -6.31
N THR A 43 -13.64 -1.50 -5.85
CA THR A 43 -13.86 -2.95 -5.83
C THR A 43 -13.82 -3.52 -7.25
N LYS A 44 -14.48 -2.86 -8.20
CA LYS A 44 -14.46 -3.26 -9.61
C LYS A 44 -13.05 -3.25 -10.19
N ALA A 45 -12.27 -2.22 -9.88
CA ALA A 45 -10.88 -2.12 -10.32
C ALA A 45 -10.04 -3.26 -9.74
N ALA A 46 -10.18 -3.53 -8.45
CA ALA A 46 -9.44 -4.62 -7.79
C ALA A 46 -9.78 -6.00 -8.38
N LEU A 47 -11.04 -6.22 -8.74
CA LEU A 47 -11.49 -7.48 -9.33
C LEU A 47 -10.92 -7.76 -10.72
N GLN A 48 -10.30 -6.77 -11.37
CA GLN A 48 -9.55 -6.99 -12.61
C GLN A 48 -8.27 -7.80 -12.38
N PHE A 49 -7.76 -7.79 -11.14
CA PHE A 49 -6.47 -8.39 -10.80
C PHE A 49 -6.58 -9.58 -9.86
N GLY A 50 -7.76 -9.82 -9.30
CA GLY A 50 -7.95 -10.88 -8.32
C GLY A 50 -9.41 -11.32 -8.23
N TYR A 51 -9.74 -11.95 -7.13
CA TYR A 51 -11.07 -12.54 -6.92
C TYR A 51 -11.52 -12.29 -5.49
N LYS A 52 -12.82 -12.16 -5.33
CA LYS A 52 -13.45 -11.95 -4.02
C LYS A 52 -13.33 -13.22 -3.16
N VAL A 53 -13.00 -13.02 -1.89
CA VAL A 53 -12.91 -14.12 -0.92
C VAL A 53 -13.81 -13.83 0.29
N THR A 54 -14.19 -14.90 0.98
CA THR A 54 -14.91 -14.79 2.25
C THR A 54 -13.93 -14.38 3.33
N SER A 55 -14.30 -13.38 4.15
CA SER A 55 -13.44 -12.85 5.19
C SER A 55 -14.24 -12.51 6.44
N SER A 56 -13.58 -12.49 7.58
CA SER A 56 -14.16 -12.02 8.84
C SER A 56 -14.29 -10.49 8.89
N TRP A 57 -13.59 -9.76 8.01
CA TRP A 57 -13.69 -8.31 7.95
C TRP A 57 -15.08 -7.90 7.42
N ARG A 58 -15.80 -7.13 8.21
CA ARG A 58 -17.18 -6.77 7.90
C ARG A 58 -17.38 -5.42 7.23
N GLY A 59 -16.30 -4.69 6.97
CA GLY A 59 -16.36 -3.35 6.36
C GLY A 59 -16.74 -3.35 4.89
N GLY A 60 -16.50 -4.45 4.19
CA GLY A 60 -16.78 -4.51 2.75
C GLY A 60 -16.25 -5.79 2.10
N THR A 61 -15.55 -5.62 0.99
CA THR A 61 -15.08 -6.73 0.15
C THR A 61 -13.59 -6.95 0.34
N VAL A 62 -13.18 -8.20 0.45
CA VAL A 62 -11.78 -8.63 0.45
C VAL A 62 -11.50 -9.35 -0.86
N ILE A 63 -10.43 -8.93 -1.54
CA ILE A 63 -10.02 -9.46 -2.84
C ILE A 63 -8.60 -9.98 -2.70
N GLN A 64 -8.35 -11.19 -3.20
CA GLN A 64 -7.02 -11.80 -3.22
C GLN A 64 -6.62 -12.11 -4.66
N GLY A 65 -5.32 -12.20 -4.86
CA GLY A 65 -4.75 -12.54 -6.16
C GLY A 65 -3.25 -12.68 -6.07
N ARG A 66 -2.60 -12.70 -7.23
CA ARG A 66 -1.14 -12.74 -7.35
C ARG A 66 -0.65 -11.43 -7.93
N ILE A 67 0.49 -10.96 -7.44
CA ILE A 67 1.12 -9.74 -7.95
C ILE A 67 1.61 -10.00 -9.36
N THR A 68 1.13 -9.17 -10.30
CA THR A 68 1.55 -9.18 -11.70
C THR A 68 2.14 -7.82 -12.05
N LYS A 69 2.81 -7.74 -13.20
CA LYS A 69 3.32 -6.46 -13.70
C LYS A 69 2.17 -5.48 -13.93
N GLU A 70 1.05 -5.95 -14.47
CA GLU A 70 -0.13 -5.13 -14.75
C GLU A 70 -0.73 -4.57 -13.47
N PHE A 71 -0.85 -5.40 -12.43
CA PHE A 71 -1.33 -4.96 -11.13
C PHE A 71 -0.40 -3.89 -10.53
N LEU A 72 0.90 -4.15 -10.58
CA LEU A 72 1.91 -3.23 -10.06
C LEU A 72 1.89 -1.90 -10.81
N SER A 73 1.76 -1.93 -12.14
CA SER A 73 1.61 -0.73 -12.95
C SER A 73 0.36 0.05 -12.58
N TYR A 74 -0.76 -0.65 -12.40
CA TYR A 74 -1.99 0.00 -11.95
C TYR A 74 -1.79 0.77 -10.64
N LEU A 75 -1.16 0.14 -9.66
CA LEU A 75 -0.93 0.77 -8.35
C LEU A 75 0.00 1.98 -8.44
N THR A 76 1.07 1.88 -9.22
CA THR A 76 2.15 2.88 -9.20
C THR A 76 2.01 3.96 -10.27
N GLU A 77 1.26 3.69 -11.34
CA GLU A 77 1.04 4.64 -12.43
C GLU A 77 -0.30 5.36 -12.32
N SER A 78 -1.19 4.91 -11.43
CA SER A 78 -2.45 5.57 -11.19
C SER A 78 -2.24 6.92 -10.54
N LYS A 79 -3.12 7.87 -10.88
CA LYS A 79 -3.14 9.19 -10.28
C LYS A 79 -3.40 9.06 -8.77
N LYS A 80 -2.81 9.97 -7.99
CA LYS A 80 -3.11 10.07 -6.56
C LYS A 80 -4.62 10.26 -6.38
N PRO A 81 -5.30 9.42 -5.57
CA PRO A 81 -6.74 9.59 -5.33
C PRO A 81 -7.05 10.93 -4.67
N GLU A 82 -8.27 11.40 -4.87
CA GLU A 82 -8.73 12.62 -4.20
C GLU A 82 -8.79 12.42 -2.70
N ASP A 83 -8.33 13.42 -1.95
CA ASP A 83 -8.34 13.37 -0.50
C ASP A 83 -9.76 13.47 0.04
N THR A 84 -9.97 12.84 1.20
CA THR A 84 -11.20 13.00 1.97
C THR A 84 -10.91 13.82 3.21
N GLU A 85 -11.94 14.13 3.99
CA GLU A 85 -11.78 14.86 5.25
C GLU A 85 -10.85 14.14 6.24
N ILE A 86 -10.78 12.80 6.14
CA ILE A 86 -10.04 11.98 7.10
C ILE A 86 -8.68 11.57 6.55
N TYR A 87 -8.58 11.29 5.25
CA TYR A 87 -7.38 10.68 4.66
C TYR A 87 -6.78 11.51 3.54
N ASN A 88 -5.46 11.64 3.56
CA ASN A 88 -4.63 12.09 2.45
C ASN A 88 -4.22 10.85 1.65
N LYS A 89 -5.04 10.46 0.69
CA LYS A 89 -4.93 9.14 0.04
C LYS A 89 -3.72 9.04 -0.88
N MET A 90 -2.92 7.99 -0.69
CA MET A 90 -1.82 7.61 -1.58
C MET A 90 -2.22 6.42 -2.44
N ALA A 91 -2.89 5.44 -1.86
CA ALA A 91 -3.27 4.20 -2.51
C ALA A 91 -4.70 4.25 -3.04
N PRO A 92 -4.99 3.55 -4.16
CA PRO A 92 -6.35 3.48 -4.70
C PRO A 92 -7.29 2.61 -3.86
N PHE A 93 -6.74 1.82 -2.93
CA PHE A 93 -7.52 0.91 -2.09
C PHE A 93 -7.27 1.17 -0.62
N PHE A 94 -8.29 0.94 0.20
CA PHE A 94 -8.23 1.18 1.65
C PHE A 94 -7.08 0.41 2.31
N THR A 95 -6.97 -0.89 2.00
CA THR A 95 -5.88 -1.74 2.51
C THR A 95 -5.30 -2.56 1.37
N ILE A 96 -3.97 -2.65 1.33
CA ILE A 96 -3.24 -3.52 0.41
C ILE A 96 -2.17 -4.26 1.20
N VAL A 97 -2.15 -5.58 1.08
CA VAL A 97 -1.13 -6.41 1.74
C VAL A 97 -0.41 -7.23 0.67
N PHE A 98 0.92 -7.20 0.67
CA PHE A 98 1.75 -8.04 -0.20
C PHE A 98 2.39 -9.14 0.65
N GLY A 99 1.85 -10.35 0.60
CA GLY A 99 2.42 -11.48 1.32
C GLY A 99 2.85 -11.08 2.74
N ASN A 100 4.15 -11.23 3.03
CA ASN A 100 4.74 -10.81 4.30
C ASN A 100 5.72 -9.63 4.15
N THR A 101 5.63 -8.86 3.07
CA THR A 101 6.58 -7.78 2.78
C THR A 101 6.04 -6.40 3.10
N LEU A 102 4.78 -6.13 2.80
CA LEU A 102 4.20 -4.79 2.86
C LEU A 102 2.77 -4.84 3.35
N HIS A 103 2.42 -3.89 4.20
CA HIS A 103 1.04 -3.61 4.59
C HIS A 103 0.78 -2.11 4.44
N SER A 104 -0.04 -1.76 3.46
CA SER A 104 -0.48 -0.39 3.22
C SER A 104 -1.90 -0.26 3.76
N ALA A 105 -2.07 0.57 4.78
CA ALA A 105 -3.36 0.77 5.45
C ALA A 105 -3.84 2.21 5.30
N HIS A 106 -5.13 2.40 5.49
CA HIS A 106 -5.77 3.72 5.46
C HIS A 106 -5.41 4.51 4.20
N TYR A 107 -5.61 3.88 3.03
CA TYR A 107 -5.30 4.45 1.70
C TYR A 107 -3.82 4.85 1.54
N GLY A 108 -2.91 4.10 2.17
CA GLY A 108 -1.49 4.34 2.05
C GLY A 108 -0.94 5.41 2.99
N THR A 109 -1.73 5.92 3.93
CA THR A 109 -1.23 6.87 4.93
C THR A 109 -0.45 6.19 6.04
N GLU A 110 -0.68 4.90 6.26
CA GLU A 110 0.06 4.08 7.22
C GLU A 110 0.69 2.90 6.49
N ILE A 111 2.01 2.81 6.54
CA ILE A 111 2.76 1.78 5.82
C ILE A 111 3.62 1.00 6.80
N ILE A 112 3.51 -0.33 6.76
CA ILE A 112 4.43 -1.22 7.46
C ILE A 112 5.24 -1.94 6.41
N ILE A 113 6.55 -1.78 6.45
CA ILE A 113 7.50 -2.45 5.56
C ILE A 113 8.19 -3.54 6.36
N SER A 114 7.83 -4.80 6.10
CA SER A 114 8.42 -5.94 6.80
C SER A 114 9.66 -6.47 6.09
N LYS A 115 9.67 -6.39 4.74
CA LYS A 115 10.78 -6.87 3.94
C LYS A 115 10.75 -6.19 2.57
N ALA A 116 11.88 -5.65 2.14
CA ALA A 116 12.08 -5.18 0.78
C ALA A 116 12.83 -6.24 -0.02
N ILE A 117 12.74 -6.17 -1.35
CA ILE A 117 13.63 -6.94 -2.22
C ILE A 117 15.05 -6.48 -1.90
N ARG A 118 15.97 -7.44 -1.73
CA ARG A 118 17.34 -7.15 -1.24
C ARG A 118 18.03 -6.03 -2.00
N GLU A 119 17.89 -6.00 -3.32
CA GLU A 119 18.50 -4.98 -4.18
C GLU A 119 17.85 -3.60 -4.00
N LYS A 120 16.72 -3.54 -3.32
CA LYS A 120 15.94 -2.31 -3.10
C LYS A 120 15.99 -1.78 -1.67
N GLU A 121 16.74 -2.42 -0.77
CA GLU A 121 16.84 -1.97 0.61
C GLU A 121 17.36 -0.54 0.73
N SER A 122 18.35 -0.17 -0.09
CA SER A 122 18.89 1.19 -0.11
C SER A 122 17.87 2.23 -0.59
N VAL A 123 16.94 1.83 -1.46
CA VAL A 123 15.84 2.70 -1.90
C VAL A 123 14.93 3.01 -0.72
N ILE A 124 14.57 1.99 0.06
CA ILE A 124 13.73 2.15 1.25
C ILE A 124 14.43 3.09 2.24
N ASP A 125 15.70 2.87 2.53
CA ASP A 125 16.45 3.73 3.47
C ASP A 125 16.43 5.19 3.04
N ARG A 126 16.61 5.47 1.75
CA ARG A 126 16.57 6.85 1.23
C ARG A 126 15.18 7.48 1.37
N ILE A 127 14.14 6.69 1.14
CA ILE A 127 12.76 7.17 1.30
C ILE A 127 12.50 7.50 2.76
N LEU A 128 12.88 6.61 3.68
CA LEU A 128 12.72 6.83 5.12
C LEU A 128 13.47 8.10 5.58
N ASP A 129 14.68 8.32 5.08
CA ASP A 129 15.46 9.53 5.39
C ASP A 129 14.70 10.79 4.95
N ARG A 130 14.13 10.80 3.75
CA ARG A 130 13.38 11.96 3.25
C ARG A 130 12.09 12.20 4.01
N MET A 131 11.46 11.13 4.52
CA MET A 131 10.17 11.20 5.18
C MET A 131 10.26 11.59 6.66
N GLU A 132 11.42 11.48 7.30
CA GLU A 132 11.58 11.73 8.74
C GLU A 132 11.13 13.12 9.18
N ASP A 133 11.29 14.14 8.33
CA ASP A 133 10.93 15.52 8.66
C ASP A 133 9.46 15.86 8.44
N ILE A 134 8.72 15.02 7.69
CA ILE A 134 7.38 15.33 7.22
C ILE A 134 6.36 14.24 7.56
N ALA A 135 6.80 13.17 8.17
CA ALA A 135 5.96 12.03 8.54
C ALA A 135 6.47 11.39 9.82
N ILE A 136 5.65 10.58 10.46
CA ILE A 136 6.09 9.75 11.58
C ILE A 136 6.77 8.53 10.97
N VAL A 137 8.06 8.35 11.27
CA VAL A 137 8.85 7.24 10.74
C VAL A 137 9.46 6.47 11.91
N HIS A 138 9.21 5.16 11.94
CA HIS A 138 9.83 4.24 12.90
C HIS A 138 10.56 3.16 12.11
N ARG A 139 11.86 3.02 12.35
CA ARG A 139 12.71 2.05 11.66
C ARG A 139 12.98 0.84 12.52
N ASN A 140 13.00 -0.34 11.87
CA ASN A 140 13.41 -1.58 12.49
C ASN A 140 12.68 -1.89 13.80
N ILE A 141 11.37 -1.68 13.79
CA ILE A 141 10.51 -2.00 14.92
C ILE A 141 10.45 -3.53 15.05
N ARG A 142 10.68 -4.02 16.26
CA ARG A 142 10.49 -5.44 16.58
C ARG A 142 9.02 -5.67 16.88
N CYS A 143 8.43 -6.55 16.10
CA CYS A 143 7.06 -7.01 16.35
C CYS A 143 7.05 -8.18 17.30
#